data_e4677369ea024ac76f7f660632798d1e
#
_entry.id   e4677369ea024ac76f7f660632798d1e
#
_cell.length_a   1.000
_cell.length_b   1.000
_cell.length_c   1.000
_cell.angle_alpha   90.00
_cell.angle_beta   90.00
_cell.angle_gamma   90.00
#
_symmetry.space_group_name_H-M   'P 1'
#
loop_
_entity.id
_entity.type
_entity.pdbx_description
1 polymer ?
#
loop_
_entity_poly.entity_id
_entity_poly.type
_entity_poly.pdbx_seq_one_letter_code
_entity_poly.pdbx_strand_id
1 'polypeptide(L)'
;IKENAEIHMGQNYTKLNTEGYGGMICATWMDRPLSVAGRVLVQENGAIVSRLVALDRDLLMIPSVAIHMNREVNDKASFNKQVDMLPVLGGACEEGALKKLIAEELQVSEEQILGSDLFLYVREKATVWGCNEEFISCGRLDDQQCVYGILKGLLTAKNARSIGVAAFFDNEEVGSGTKQGAASTFLYDVLHRIAQSLGGNDEDFHRAVASSFMVSADNAHAVHPNHPEYTDVNNCTYMNEGVVVKVHAGQKYTSDGMSMAVAKELAARAGVPLQYF
;
A
#
# COMPACT_ATOMS: atom_id res chain seq x y z
N ILE A 1 -1.70 -13.51 -5.61
CA ILE A 1 -1.67 -14.76 -6.40
C ILE A 1 -2.47 -15.80 -5.64
N LYS A 2 -3.34 -16.54 -6.31
CA LYS A 2 -4.18 -17.59 -5.70
C LYS A 2 -3.38 -18.87 -5.45
N GLU A 3 -3.91 -19.75 -4.60
CA GLU A 3 -3.25 -21.01 -4.25
C GLU A 3 -2.99 -21.89 -5.49
N ASN A 4 -3.99 -22.06 -6.36
CA ASN A 4 -3.79 -22.66 -7.69
C ASN A 4 -3.21 -21.62 -8.64
N ALA A 5 -1.91 -21.38 -8.50
CA ALA A 5 -1.24 -20.22 -9.08
C ALA A 5 -1.18 -20.23 -10.60
N GLU A 6 -1.12 -21.40 -11.25
CA GLU A 6 -0.83 -21.51 -12.67
C GLU A 6 -2.03 -21.90 -13.49
N ILE A 7 -2.17 -21.30 -14.68
CA ILE A 7 -3.17 -21.63 -15.68
C ILE A 7 -2.44 -21.90 -16.98
N HIS A 8 -2.46 -23.15 -17.42
CA HIS A 8 -1.86 -23.59 -18.67
C HIS A 8 -2.84 -23.48 -19.83
N MET A 9 -2.44 -22.79 -20.91
CA MET A 9 -3.21 -22.66 -22.13
C MET A 9 -2.62 -23.55 -23.23
N GLY A 10 -2.94 -24.83 -23.14
CA GLY A 10 -2.37 -25.85 -24.02
C GLY A 10 -0.83 -25.88 -23.93
N GLN A 11 -0.19 -25.91 -25.09
CA GLN A 11 1.29 -25.90 -25.19
C GLN A 11 1.86 -24.52 -25.54
N ASN A 12 1.09 -23.44 -25.36
CA ASN A 12 1.50 -22.13 -25.86
C ASN A 12 1.82 -21.12 -24.77
N TYR A 13 1.03 -21.08 -23.70
CA TYR A 13 1.20 -20.07 -22.66
C TYR A 13 0.91 -20.62 -21.27
N THR A 14 1.66 -20.11 -20.30
CA THR A 14 1.36 -20.26 -18.87
C THR A 14 1.07 -18.87 -18.30
N LYS A 15 -0.07 -18.74 -17.61
CA LYS A 15 -0.49 -17.51 -16.93
C LYS A 15 -0.54 -17.75 -15.43
N LEU A 16 -0.48 -16.68 -14.64
CA LEU A 16 -0.76 -16.77 -13.20
C LEU A 16 -2.21 -16.42 -12.90
N ASN A 17 -2.78 -17.17 -11.98
CA ASN A 17 -4.10 -16.95 -11.45
C ASN A 17 -4.06 -15.91 -10.34
N THR A 18 -4.55 -14.72 -10.63
CA THR A 18 -4.49 -13.57 -9.73
C THR A 18 -5.87 -13.01 -9.45
N GLU A 19 -5.97 -12.21 -8.41
CA GLU A 19 -7.13 -11.38 -8.12
C GLU A 19 -6.70 -9.99 -7.68
N GLY A 20 -7.60 -9.02 -7.77
CA GLY A 20 -7.31 -7.65 -7.37
C GLY A 20 -7.20 -7.53 -5.85
N TYR A 21 -6.28 -6.68 -5.41
CA TYR A 21 -6.11 -6.26 -4.03
C TYR A 21 -6.57 -4.81 -3.91
N GLY A 22 -7.69 -4.60 -3.22
CA GLY A 22 -8.31 -3.28 -3.07
C GLY A 22 -8.88 -2.66 -4.36
N GLY A 23 -9.01 -1.36 -4.36
CA GLY A 23 -9.44 -0.53 -5.49
C GLY A 23 -8.26 -0.15 -6.37
N MET A 24 -8.12 -0.79 -7.54
CA MET A 24 -6.98 -0.56 -8.43
C MET A 24 -7.43 -0.03 -9.80
N ILE A 25 -6.60 0.80 -10.41
CA ILE A 25 -6.73 1.19 -11.82
C ILE A 25 -6.10 0.08 -12.68
N CYS A 26 -6.94 -0.77 -13.30
CA CYS A 26 -6.47 -1.94 -14.03
C CYS A 26 -5.51 -1.59 -15.17
N ALA A 27 -5.80 -0.54 -15.95
CA ALA A 27 -4.99 -0.14 -17.10
C ALA A 27 -3.53 0.16 -16.75
N THR A 28 -3.25 0.64 -15.54
CA THR A 28 -1.87 0.95 -15.12
C THR A 28 -1.00 -0.28 -14.83
N TRP A 29 -1.58 -1.46 -14.84
CA TRP A 29 -0.88 -2.72 -14.66
C TRP A 29 -0.52 -3.41 -15.97
N MET A 30 -1.08 -2.95 -17.09
CA MET A 30 -0.91 -3.58 -18.39
C MET A 30 0.35 -3.08 -19.11
N ASP A 31 0.86 -3.93 -20.00
CA ASP A 31 1.97 -3.64 -20.94
C ASP A 31 3.29 -3.17 -20.30
N ARG A 32 3.52 -3.59 -19.07
CA ARG A 32 4.73 -3.23 -18.33
C ARG A 32 5.36 -4.43 -17.64
N PRO A 33 6.68 -4.38 -17.36
CA PRO A 33 7.36 -5.44 -16.63
C PRO A 33 6.84 -5.59 -15.20
N LEU A 34 6.44 -6.80 -14.85
CA LEU A 34 6.00 -7.19 -13.52
C LEU A 34 6.89 -8.30 -12.97
N SER A 35 6.87 -8.44 -11.65
CA SER A 35 7.45 -9.57 -10.96
C SER A 35 6.64 -9.95 -9.73
N VAL A 36 7.15 -10.91 -8.94
CA VAL A 36 6.49 -11.48 -7.77
C VAL A 36 7.30 -11.18 -6.52
N ALA A 37 6.63 -10.71 -5.48
CA ALA A 37 7.18 -10.57 -4.15
C ALA A 37 6.14 -10.94 -3.09
N GLY A 38 6.59 -11.26 -1.88
CA GLY A 38 5.69 -11.53 -0.77
C GLY A 38 6.33 -12.35 0.32
N ARG A 39 5.47 -13.06 1.04
CA ARG A 39 5.85 -13.95 2.13
C ARG A 39 5.60 -15.39 1.75
N VAL A 40 6.54 -16.25 2.11
CA VAL A 40 6.45 -17.71 1.94
C VAL A 40 6.62 -18.37 3.30
N LEU A 41 5.80 -19.36 3.58
CA LEU A 41 5.88 -20.17 4.78
C LEU A 41 6.63 -21.48 4.45
N VAL A 42 7.78 -21.64 5.07
CA VAL A 42 8.72 -22.72 4.79
C VAL A 42 8.87 -23.61 6.02
N GLN A 43 8.90 -24.92 5.82
CA GLN A 43 9.23 -25.87 6.89
C GLN A 43 10.74 -25.96 7.06
N GLU A 44 11.24 -25.53 8.22
CA GLU A 44 12.65 -25.58 8.57
C GLU A 44 12.81 -26.17 9.99
N ASN A 45 13.65 -27.21 10.14
CA ASN A 45 13.96 -27.81 11.44
C ASN A 45 12.72 -28.19 12.28
N GLY A 46 11.65 -28.65 11.64
CA GLY A 46 10.42 -29.06 12.33
C GLY A 46 9.48 -27.90 12.69
N ALA A 47 9.80 -26.66 12.31
CA ALA A 47 8.97 -25.47 12.52
C ALA A 47 8.55 -24.85 11.19
N ILE A 48 7.43 -24.10 11.22
CA ILE A 48 7.00 -23.26 10.09
C ILE A 48 7.61 -21.87 10.28
N VAL A 49 8.45 -21.45 9.33
CA VAL A 49 9.14 -20.15 9.35
C VAL A 49 8.64 -19.28 8.21
N SER A 50 8.52 -17.99 8.48
CA SER A 50 8.20 -17.01 7.46
C SER A 50 9.46 -16.49 6.79
N ARG A 51 9.51 -16.57 5.44
CA ARG A 51 10.59 -16.04 4.61
C ARG A 51 10.03 -15.01 3.63
N LEU A 52 10.73 -13.91 3.44
CA LEU A 52 10.39 -12.94 2.41
C LEU A 52 11.07 -13.31 1.10
N VAL A 53 10.34 -13.17 0.01
CA VAL A 53 10.84 -13.38 -1.35
C VAL A 53 10.54 -12.16 -2.22
N ALA A 54 11.47 -11.79 -3.08
CA ALA A 54 11.29 -10.80 -4.13
C ALA A 54 12.09 -11.25 -5.36
N LEU A 55 11.41 -11.68 -6.41
CA LEU A 55 12.06 -12.07 -7.66
C LEU A 55 12.49 -10.80 -8.41
N ASP A 56 13.80 -10.47 -8.33
CA ASP A 56 14.35 -9.21 -8.88
C ASP A 56 14.69 -9.32 -10.37
N ARG A 57 13.71 -9.69 -11.17
CA ARG A 57 13.80 -9.72 -12.65
C ARG A 57 12.47 -9.43 -13.30
N ASP A 58 12.46 -9.01 -14.56
CA ASP A 58 11.26 -8.88 -15.37
C ASP A 58 10.76 -10.30 -15.68
N LEU A 59 9.65 -10.67 -15.06
CA LEU A 59 9.16 -12.05 -15.07
C LEU A 59 7.83 -12.19 -15.76
N LEU A 60 6.95 -11.19 -15.64
CA LEU A 60 5.55 -11.27 -16.02
C LEU A 60 5.14 -10.04 -16.80
N MET A 61 4.05 -10.19 -17.56
CA MET A 61 3.36 -9.07 -18.20
C MET A 61 1.86 -9.39 -18.32
N ILE A 62 1.01 -8.38 -18.13
CA ILE A 62 -0.40 -8.43 -18.49
C ILE A 62 -0.55 -7.73 -19.83
N PRO A 63 -0.68 -8.47 -20.94
CA PRO A 63 -0.73 -7.86 -22.27
C PRO A 63 -2.10 -7.26 -22.56
N SER A 64 -2.13 -6.06 -23.13
CA SER A 64 -3.33 -5.48 -23.72
C SER A 64 -3.74 -6.23 -25.00
N VAL A 65 -5.05 -6.25 -25.24
CA VAL A 65 -5.59 -6.73 -26.52
C VAL A 65 -5.34 -5.68 -27.61
N ALA A 66 -4.83 -6.12 -28.76
CA ALA A 66 -4.57 -5.24 -29.88
C ALA A 66 -5.86 -4.52 -30.32
N ILE A 67 -5.76 -3.23 -30.70
CA ILE A 67 -6.89 -2.40 -31.13
C ILE A 67 -7.72 -3.05 -32.26
N HIS A 68 -7.08 -3.86 -33.10
CA HIS A 68 -7.76 -4.58 -34.19
C HIS A 68 -8.78 -5.62 -33.70
N MET A 69 -8.59 -6.12 -32.48
CA MET A 69 -9.44 -7.13 -31.84
C MET A 69 -10.40 -6.52 -30.81
N ASN A 70 -10.15 -5.27 -30.39
CA ASN A 70 -11.00 -4.51 -29.44
C ASN A 70 -11.05 -3.04 -29.88
N ARG A 71 -11.89 -2.70 -30.85
CA ARG A 71 -11.96 -1.37 -31.43
C ARG A 71 -12.63 -0.32 -30.54
N GLU A 72 -13.37 -0.77 -29.51
CA GLU A 72 -14.06 0.12 -28.57
C GLU A 72 -13.23 0.39 -27.29
N VAL A 73 -11.98 -0.08 -27.23
CA VAL A 73 -11.16 0.00 -26.01
C VAL A 73 -10.98 1.44 -25.50
N ASN A 74 -10.94 2.42 -26.40
CA ASN A 74 -10.79 3.83 -26.01
C ASN A 74 -12.11 4.52 -25.62
N ASP A 75 -13.25 3.90 -25.98
CA ASP A 75 -14.58 4.47 -25.73
C ASP A 75 -15.28 3.78 -24.54
N LYS A 76 -15.04 2.48 -24.35
CA LYS A 76 -15.73 1.63 -23.37
C LYS A 76 -14.78 0.63 -22.70
N ALA A 77 -13.69 1.13 -22.13
CA ALA A 77 -12.76 0.25 -21.39
C ALA A 77 -13.45 -0.32 -20.14
N SER A 78 -13.60 -1.63 -20.10
CA SER A 78 -14.07 -2.36 -18.92
C SER A 78 -13.21 -3.61 -18.77
N PHE A 79 -12.61 -3.79 -17.58
CA PHE A 79 -11.72 -4.91 -17.32
C PHE A 79 -12.36 -5.92 -16.38
N ASN A 80 -12.43 -7.18 -16.83
CA ASN A 80 -12.72 -8.30 -15.96
C ASN A 80 -11.40 -8.80 -15.35
N LYS A 81 -11.23 -8.61 -14.05
CA LYS A 81 -9.97 -8.96 -13.35
C LYS A 81 -9.60 -10.44 -13.48
N GLN A 82 -10.58 -11.34 -13.66
CA GLN A 82 -10.35 -12.78 -13.79
C GLN A 82 -10.08 -13.24 -15.23
N VAL A 83 -10.21 -12.34 -16.20
CA VAL A 83 -9.98 -12.64 -17.62
C VAL A 83 -8.88 -11.78 -18.18
N ASP A 84 -9.02 -10.45 -18.05
CA ASP A 84 -8.14 -9.48 -18.71
C ASP A 84 -6.84 -9.21 -17.93
N MET A 85 -6.85 -9.47 -16.59
CA MET A 85 -5.76 -9.09 -15.70
C MET A 85 -4.88 -10.26 -15.25
N LEU A 86 -4.93 -11.38 -15.97
CA LEU A 86 -4.08 -12.53 -15.67
C LEU A 86 -2.72 -12.39 -16.36
N PRO A 87 -1.62 -12.27 -15.60
CA PRO A 87 -0.30 -12.07 -16.20
C PRO A 87 0.22 -13.34 -16.87
N VAL A 88 0.89 -13.16 -17.99
CA VAL A 88 1.62 -14.22 -18.68
C VAL A 88 2.95 -14.42 -17.98
N LEU A 89 3.22 -15.66 -17.57
CA LEU A 89 4.50 -16.10 -16.97
C LEU A 89 5.51 -16.48 -18.08
N GLY A 90 5.02 -17.04 -19.18
CA GLY A 90 5.88 -17.46 -20.28
C GLY A 90 5.13 -18.23 -21.36
N GLY A 91 5.87 -18.89 -22.24
CA GLY A 91 5.35 -19.90 -23.15
C GLY A 91 4.85 -21.12 -22.38
N ALA A 92 4.98 -22.31 -22.92
CA ALA A 92 4.66 -23.54 -22.16
C ALA A 92 5.68 -23.75 -21.04
N CYS A 93 5.34 -23.34 -19.82
CA CYS A 93 6.12 -23.67 -18.63
C CYS A 93 5.76 -25.06 -18.11
N GLU A 94 6.70 -25.70 -17.45
CA GLU A 94 6.41 -26.91 -16.64
C GLU A 94 5.46 -26.57 -15.50
N GLU A 95 4.69 -27.54 -15.05
CA GLU A 95 3.84 -27.40 -13.86
C GLU A 95 4.69 -27.07 -12.63
N GLY A 96 4.26 -26.11 -11.85
CA GLY A 96 5.00 -25.65 -10.66
C GLY A 96 6.13 -24.67 -10.96
N ALA A 97 6.23 -24.12 -12.15
CA ALA A 97 7.31 -23.20 -12.55
C ALA A 97 7.48 -22.01 -11.60
N LEU A 98 6.38 -21.40 -11.13
CA LEU A 98 6.46 -20.32 -10.14
C LEU A 98 7.01 -20.82 -8.80
N LYS A 99 6.54 -21.96 -8.32
CA LYS A 99 7.00 -22.55 -7.05
C LYS A 99 8.47 -22.88 -7.11
N LYS A 100 8.93 -23.41 -8.23
CA LYS A 100 10.36 -23.69 -8.49
C LYS A 100 11.21 -22.42 -8.42
N LEU A 101 10.80 -21.36 -9.08
CA LEU A 101 11.48 -20.06 -9.04
C LEU A 101 11.61 -19.50 -7.62
N ILE A 102 10.54 -19.65 -6.82
CA ILE A 102 10.54 -19.24 -5.41
C ILE A 102 11.47 -20.10 -4.58
N ALA A 103 11.46 -21.42 -4.79
CA ALA A 103 12.33 -22.35 -4.09
C ALA A 103 13.82 -22.07 -4.39
N GLU A 104 14.15 -21.81 -5.64
CA GLU A 104 15.50 -21.42 -6.07
C GLU A 104 15.95 -20.11 -5.40
N GLU A 105 15.10 -19.08 -5.39
CA GLU A 105 15.40 -17.79 -4.75
C GLU A 105 15.62 -17.92 -3.24
N LEU A 106 14.81 -18.73 -2.56
CA LEU A 106 14.90 -18.96 -1.12
C LEU A 106 15.95 -20.02 -0.75
N GLN A 107 16.53 -20.72 -1.73
CA GLN A 107 17.47 -21.83 -1.52
C GLN A 107 16.86 -22.96 -0.65
N VAL A 108 15.62 -23.33 -0.94
CA VAL A 108 14.89 -24.41 -0.28
C VAL A 108 14.35 -25.40 -1.31
N SER A 109 13.90 -26.58 -0.87
CA SER A 109 13.17 -27.48 -1.78
C SER A 109 11.70 -27.05 -1.92
N GLU A 110 11.06 -27.41 -3.03
CA GLU A 110 9.67 -27.09 -3.28
C GLU A 110 8.71 -27.71 -2.24
N GLU A 111 9.08 -28.89 -1.69
CA GLU A 111 8.31 -29.59 -0.65
C GLU A 111 8.32 -28.85 0.69
N GLN A 112 9.35 -28.05 0.94
CA GLN A 112 9.42 -27.22 2.14
C GLN A 112 8.47 -26.02 2.11
N ILE A 113 7.99 -25.62 0.93
CA ILE A 113 7.04 -24.51 0.77
C ILE A 113 5.63 -24.99 1.08
N LEU A 114 5.09 -24.55 2.21
CA LEU A 114 3.78 -24.96 2.73
C LEU A 114 2.63 -23.98 2.40
N GLY A 115 2.94 -22.72 2.13
CA GLY A 115 1.97 -21.69 1.80
C GLY A 115 2.62 -20.36 1.47
N SER A 116 1.85 -19.43 0.94
CA SER A 116 2.40 -18.14 0.54
C SER A 116 1.35 -17.03 0.48
N ASP A 117 1.79 -15.79 0.73
CA ASP A 117 1.08 -14.57 0.41
C ASP A 117 1.90 -13.81 -0.63
N LEU A 118 1.65 -14.06 -1.90
CA LEU A 118 2.41 -13.53 -3.02
C LEU A 118 1.62 -12.49 -3.80
N PHE A 119 2.31 -11.42 -4.17
CA PHE A 119 1.77 -10.30 -4.91
C PHE A 119 2.58 -10.03 -6.17
N LEU A 120 1.89 -9.52 -7.19
CA LEU A 120 2.58 -8.88 -8.32
C LEU A 120 3.06 -7.49 -7.90
N TYR A 121 4.19 -7.07 -8.43
CA TYR A 121 4.63 -5.69 -8.32
C TYR A 121 5.17 -5.16 -9.64
N VAL A 122 4.98 -3.86 -9.86
CA VAL A 122 5.52 -3.16 -11.03
C VAL A 122 7.01 -2.96 -10.84
N ARG A 123 7.81 -3.32 -11.83
CA ARG A 123 9.27 -3.26 -11.83
C ARG A 123 9.84 -1.86 -12.12
N GLU A 124 9.01 -0.96 -12.62
CA GLU A 124 9.46 0.40 -12.90
C GLU A 124 9.94 1.11 -11.64
N LYS A 125 11.07 1.76 -11.76
CA LYS A 125 11.66 2.53 -10.66
C LYS A 125 10.98 3.88 -10.52
N ALA A 126 11.13 4.49 -9.33
CA ALA A 126 10.73 5.87 -9.10
C ALA A 126 11.42 6.82 -10.10
N THR A 127 10.68 7.83 -10.53
CA THR A 127 11.15 8.83 -11.50
C THR A 127 10.89 10.23 -10.97
N VAL A 128 11.88 11.08 -11.08
CA VAL A 128 11.73 12.53 -10.92
C VAL A 128 11.49 13.13 -12.29
N TRP A 129 10.51 14.01 -12.42
CA TRP A 129 10.11 14.57 -13.72
C TRP A 129 9.48 15.96 -13.58
N GLY A 130 9.18 16.57 -14.71
CA GLY A 130 8.71 17.96 -14.83
C GLY A 130 9.81 18.85 -15.39
N CYS A 131 9.46 20.05 -15.85
CA CYS A 131 10.42 21.01 -16.41
C CYS A 131 11.46 21.47 -15.40
N ASN A 132 11.11 21.44 -14.12
CA ASN A 132 11.98 21.85 -13.01
C ASN A 132 12.25 20.68 -12.04
N GLU A 133 12.01 19.44 -12.48
CA GLU A 133 12.15 18.23 -11.64
C GLU A 133 11.27 18.29 -10.37
N GLU A 134 10.08 18.89 -10.48
CA GLU A 134 9.20 19.18 -9.35
C GLU A 134 8.28 18.02 -8.95
N PHE A 135 8.23 16.94 -9.73
CA PHE A 135 7.35 15.80 -9.48
C PHE A 135 8.11 14.51 -9.28
N ILE A 136 7.55 13.64 -8.44
CA ILE A 136 8.02 12.27 -8.23
C ILE A 136 6.89 11.32 -8.59
N SER A 137 7.17 10.32 -9.42
CA SER A 137 6.26 9.22 -9.71
C SER A 137 6.86 7.90 -9.25
N CYS A 138 6.08 7.16 -8.48
CA CYS A 138 6.45 5.83 -8.01
C CYS A 138 5.17 5.05 -7.68
N GLY A 139 5.19 3.74 -7.81
CA GLY A 139 4.16 2.91 -7.21
C GLY A 139 4.22 2.98 -5.68
N ARG A 140 3.07 2.89 -5.04
CA ARG A 140 2.94 2.82 -3.56
C ARG A 140 3.40 4.09 -2.80
N LEU A 141 3.42 5.26 -3.45
CA LEU A 141 3.58 6.52 -2.72
C LEU A 141 2.46 6.71 -1.70
N ASP A 142 1.28 6.32 -2.07
CA ASP A 142 0.19 6.07 -1.16
C ASP A 142 0.35 4.66 -0.57
N ASP A 143 0.62 4.48 0.75
CA ASP A 143 0.86 5.57 1.72
C ASP A 143 2.30 5.56 2.26
N GLN A 144 3.26 5.05 1.49
CA GLN A 144 4.69 4.99 1.89
C GLN A 144 5.30 6.38 2.09
N GLN A 145 4.73 7.41 1.47
CA GLN A 145 5.15 8.80 1.67
C GLN A 145 4.85 9.25 3.10
N CYS A 146 3.64 9.01 3.61
CA CYS A 146 3.27 9.34 4.99
C CYS A 146 4.04 8.49 5.99
N VAL A 147 4.24 7.19 5.72
CA VAL A 147 5.10 6.32 6.53
C VAL A 147 6.50 6.91 6.69
N TYR A 148 7.12 7.36 5.59
CA TYR A 148 8.42 8.01 5.62
C TYR A 148 8.40 9.30 6.46
N GLY A 149 7.40 10.15 6.25
CA GLY A 149 7.23 11.41 6.98
C GLY A 149 7.08 11.20 8.48
N ILE A 150 6.20 10.27 8.89
CA ILE A 150 5.99 9.90 10.30
C ILE A 150 7.26 9.34 10.93
N LEU A 151 7.94 8.41 10.25
CA LEU A 151 9.19 7.83 10.76
C LEU A 151 10.27 8.89 10.95
N LYS A 152 10.47 9.76 9.97
CA LYS A 152 11.43 10.87 10.06
C LYS A 152 11.06 11.84 11.20
N GLY A 153 9.78 12.17 11.33
CA GLY A 153 9.28 13.01 12.41
C GLY A 153 9.59 12.42 13.79
N LEU A 154 9.31 11.12 14.00
CA LEU A 154 9.60 10.43 15.25
C LEU A 154 11.11 10.42 15.57
N LEU A 155 11.95 10.07 14.59
CA LEU A 155 13.40 9.94 14.77
C LEU A 155 14.11 11.29 15.03
N THR A 156 13.52 12.39 14.55
CA THR A 156 14.10 13.75 14.72
C THR A 156 13.46 14.52 15.87
N ALA A 157 12.34 14.04 16.42
CA ALA A 157 11.66 14.70 17.53
C ALA A 157 12.52 14.75 18.79
N LYS A 158 12.66 15.95 19.36
CA LYS A 158 13.30 16.17 20.66
C LYS A 158 12.20 16.37 21.70
N ASN A 159 11.65 15.28 22.20
CA ASN A 159 10.54 15.34 23.13
C ASN A 159 10.91 14.77 24.50
N ALA A 160 10.79 15.58 25.53
CA ALA A 160 11.06 15.18 26.93
C ALA A 160 9.78 15.03 27.78
N ARG A 161 8.59 15.33 27.24
CA ARG A 161 7.36 15.43 28.03
C ARG A 161 6.26 14.46 27.63
N SER A 162 6.34 13.87 26.45
CA SER A 162 5.33 12.95 25.92
C SER A 162 6.00 11.73 25.31
N ILE A 163 5.28 10.62 25.26
CA ILE A 163 5.73 9.42 24.57
C ILE A 163 5.29 9.55 23.11
N GLY A 164 6.29 9.66 22.20
CA GLY A 164 6.02 9.62 20.77
C GLY A 164 5.78 8.18 20.32
N VAL A 165 4.67 7.96 19.60
CA VAL A 165 4.31 6.67 19.03
C VAL A 165 4.12 6.84 17.53
N ALA A 166 4.81 6.04 16.72
CA ALA A 166 4.53 5.88 15.31
C ALA A 166 3.95 4.47 15.10
N ALA A 167 2.73 4.39 14.59
CA ALA A 167 2.06 3.14 14.29
C ALA A 167 1.86 3.03 12.77
N PHE A 168 2.31 1.91 12.19
CA PHE A 168 2.17 1.59 10.78
C PHE A 168 1.33 0.34 10.65
N PHE A 169 0.29 0.43 9.85
CA PHE A 169 -0.67 -0.65 9.67
C PHE A 169 -0.60 -1.18 8.25
N ASP A 170 -1.02 -2.41 8.06
CA ASP A 170 -1.13 -3.06 6.77
C ASP A 170 -2.60 -3.19 6.35
N ASN A 171 -2.84 -3.55 5.09
CA ASN A 171 -4.15 -3.87 4.55
C ASN A 171 -5.18 -2.71 4.58
N GLU A 172 -4.72 -1.47 4.49
CA GLU A 172 -5.59 -0.32 4.34
C GLU A 172 -6.46 -0.44 3.10
N GLU A 173 -5.89 -0.81 1.95
CA GLU A 173 -6.53 -0.94 0.63
C GLU A 173 -7.69 -1.96 0.58
N VAL A 174 -7.78 -2.84 1.57
CA VAL A 174 -8.85 -3.83 1.72
C VAL A 174 -9.73 -3.58 2.96
N GLY A 175 -9.66 -2.38 3.54
CA GLY A 175 -10.56 -1.89 4.59
C GLY A 175 -10.08 -2.08 6.02
N SER A 176 -8.79 -2.32 6.25
CA SER A 176 -8.14 -2.35 7.58
C SER A 176 -8.68 -3.41 8.57
N GLY A 177 -9.58 -4.29 8.16
CA GLY A 177 -10.27 -5.28 9.02
C GLY A 177 -9.47 -6.55 9.33
N THR A 178 -8.17 -6.58 9.02
CA THR A 178 -7.30 -7.73 9.28
C THR A 178 -6.57 -7.58 10.62
N LYS A 179 -5.92 -8.65 11.10
CA LYS A 179 -5.16 -8.63 12.38
C LYS A 179 -4.01 -7.62 12.40
N GLN A 180 -3.51 -7.20 11.24
CA GLN A 180 -2.43 -6.21 11.07
C GLN A 180 -2.95 -4.84 10.59
N GLY A 181 -4.26 -4.69 10.40
CA GLY A 181 -4.90 -3.45 9.95
C GLY A 181 -5.20 -2.48 11.08
N ALA A 182 -5.52 -1.24 10.73
CA ALA A 182 -5.82 -0.18 11.70
C ALA A 182 -7.08 -0.46 12.53
N ALA A 183 -8.03 -1.25 12.05
CA ALA A 183 -9.25 -1.66 12.76
C ALA A 183 -9.04 -2.88 13.68
N SER A 184 -7.82 -3.42 13.79
CA SER A 184 -7.50 -4.50 14.71
C SER A 184 -7.29 -4.00 16.15
N THR A 185 -7.14 -4.93 17.08
CA THR A 185 -6.77 -4.61 18.47
C THR A 185 -5.27 -4.34 18.64
N PHE A 186 -4.48 -4.45 17.58
CA PHE A 186 -3.00 -4.42 17.61
C PHE A 186 -2.47 -3.18 18.36
N LEU A 187 -2.91 -1.98 17.97
CA LEU A 187 -2.43 -0.75 18.61
C LEU A 187 -2.82 -0.69 20.07
N TYR A 188 -4.09 -0.99 20.38
CA TYR A 188 -4.60 -1.01 21.74
C TYR A 188 -3.81 -2.00 22.61
N ASP A 189 -3.68 -3.23 22.17
CA ASP A 189 -3.01 -4.30 22.93
C ASP A 189 -1.54 -3.96 23.20
N VAL A 190 -0.83 -3.41 22.21
CA VAL A 190 0.58 -3.02 22.37
C VAL A 190 0.72 -1.87 23.37
N LEU A 191 -0.08 -0.81 23.24
CA LEU A 191 -0.01 0.35 24.13
C LEU A 191 -0.42 -0.02 25.57
N HIS A 192 -1.45 -0.83 25.73
CA HIS A 192 -1.90 -1.32 27.04
C HIS A 192 -0.81 -2.13 27.73
N ARG A 193 -0.17 -3.06 27.02
CA ARG A 193 0.95 -3.86 27.55
C ARG A 193 2.16 -2.99 27.90
N ILE A 194 2.45 -1.97 27.11
CA ILE A 194 3.51 -1.00 27.44
C ILE A 194 3.18 -0.27 28.74
N ALA A 195 1.96 0.23 28.89
CA ALA A 195 1.54 0.92 30.12
C ALA A 195 1.68 0.02 31.36
N GLN A 196 1.22 -1.23 31.27
CA GLN A 196 1.37 -2.20 32.35
C GLN A 196 2.85 -2.52 32.67
N SER A 197 3.70 -2.67 31.63
CA SER A 197 5.13 -2.93 31.83
C SER A 197 5.89 -1.78 32.50
N LEU A 198 5.36 -0.58 32.37
CA LEU A 198 5.85 0.63 33.06
C LEU A 198 5.27 0.82 34.46
N GLY A 199 4.47 -0.14 34.96
CA GLY A 199 3.87 -0.12 36.29
C GLY A 199 2.53 0.59 36.36
N GLY A 200 1.92 0.99 35.26
CA GLY A 200 0.57 1.56 35.20
C GLY A 200 -0.51 0.48 35.30
N ASN A 201 -1.68 0.87 35.81
CA ASN A 201 -2.88 0.06 35.79
C ASN A 201 -3.84 0.47 34.66
N ASP A 202 -5.01 -0.16 34.58
CA ASP A 202 -6.00 0.12 33.53
C ASP A 202 -6.51 1.58 33.55
N GLU A 203 -6.72 2.14 34.75
CA GLU A 203 -7.14 3.54 34.90
C GLU A 203 -6.04 4.50 34.38
N ASP A 204 -4.79 4.22 34.69
CA ASP A 204 -3.65 5.01 34.20
C ASP A 204 -3.56 4.95 32.68
N PHE A 205 -3.81 3.78 32.09
CA PHE A 205 -3.85 3.61 30.63
C PHE A 205 -4.98 4.42 30.01
N HIS A 206 -6.21 4.33 30.53
CA HIS A 206 -7.35 5.08 30.00
C HIS A 206 -7.16 6.59 30.12
N ARG A 207 -6.57 7.06 31.21
CA ARG A 207 -6.21 8.48 31.36
C ARG A 207 -5.15 8.92 30.38
N ALA A 208 -4.16 8.08 30.14
CA ALA A 208 -3.12 8.36 29.13
C ALA A 208 -3.72 8.47 27.73
N VAL A 209 -4.59 7.54 27.35
CA VAL A 209 -5.30 7.58 26.06
C VAL A 209 -6.15 8.83 25.92
N ALA A 210 -6.94 9.18 26.95
CA ALA A 210 -7.78 10.38 26.97
C ALA A 210 -6.98 11.69 26.88
N SER A 211 -5.72 11.68 27.32
CA SER A 211 -4.79 12.83 27.25
C SER A 211 -3.94 12.81 25.98
N SER A 212 -4.07 11.80 25.14
CA SER A 212 -3.29 11.66 23.91
C SER A 212 -3.94 12.39 22.74
N PHE A 213 -3.10 12.73 21.77
CA PHE A 213 -3.54 13.26 20.48
C PHE A 213 -2.97 12.38 19.38
N MET A 214 -3.82 11.96 18.43
CA MET A 214 -3.42 11.14 17.31
C MET A 214 -3.54 11.91 16.00
N VAL A 215 -2.51 11.83 15.18
CA VAL A 215 -2.53 12.26 13.78
C VAL A 215 -2.60 11.03 12.91
N SER A 216 -3.69 10.90 12.15
CA SER A 216 -3.80 9.90 11.09
C SER A 216 -3.33 10.52 9.79
N ALA A 217 -2.40 9.88 9.11
CA ALA A 217 -1.81 10.38 7.87
C ALA A 217 -2.09 9.39 6.72
N ASP A 218 -2.48 9.98 5.60
CA ASP A 218 -2.83 9.31 4.36
C ASP A 218 -2.76 10.36 3.24
N ASN A 219 -2.38 9.99 2.03
CA ASN A 219 -2.27 10.92 0.92
C ASN A 219 -3.62 11.55 0.55
N ALA A 220 -3.57 12.81 0.13
CA ALA A 220 -4.73 13.53 -0.39
C ALA A 220 -4.68 13.64 -1.91
N HIS A 221 -5.84 13.81 -2.52
CA HIS A 221 -5.93 14.13 -3.94
C HIS A 221 -5.54 15.58 -4.19
N ALA A 222 -4.81 15.84 -5.29
CA ALA A 222 -4.66 17.16 -5.87
C ALA A 222 -5.67 17.36 -7.00
N VAL A 223 -5.91 18.63 -7.38
CA VAL A 223 -6.70 18.95 -8.58
C VAL A 223 -6.10 18.23 -9.78
N HIS A 224 -6.92 17.43 -10.47
CA HIS A 224 -6.48 16.74 -11.66
C HIS A 224 -6.38 17.71 -12.85
N PRO A 225 -5.23 17.81 -13.54
CA PRO A 225 -5.03 18.86 -14.55
C PRO A 225 -6.00 18.79 -15.75
N ASN A 226 -6.45 17.57 -16.10
CA ASN A 226 -7.41 17.37 -17.18
C ASN A 226 -8.87 17.26 -16.71
N HIS A 227 -9.11 17.19 -15.40
CA HIS A 227 -10.44 16.99 -14.79
C HIS A 227 -10.60 17.83 -13.52
N PRO A 228 -10.45 19.16 -13.61
CA PRO A 228 -10.59 20.04 -12.45
C PRO A 228 -11.99 20.00 -11.84
N GLU A 229 -13.00 19.61 -12.62
CA GLU A 229 -14.40 19.48 -12.20
C GLU A 229 -14.64 18.40 -11.13
N TYR A 230 -13.67 17.53 -10.87
CA TYR A 230 -13.77 16.51 -9.79
C TYR A 230 -13.38 17.05 -8.43
N THR A 231 -12.97 18.30 -8.33
CA THR A 231 -12.56 18.95 -7.08
C THR A 231 -13.54 20.06 -6.72
N ASP A 232 -13.79 20.24 -5.41
CA ASP A 232 -14.54 21.39 -4.89
C ASP A 232 -13.80 22.69 -5.26
N VAL A 233 -14.48 23.56 -5.97
CA VAL A 233 -13.89 24.82 -6.48
C VAL A 233 -13.42 25.78 -5.38
N ASN A 234 -13.93 25.64 -4.15
CA ASN A 234 -13.57 26.48 -3.01
C ASN A 234 -12.53 25.83 -2.07
N ASN A 235 -12.31 24.52 -2.20
CA ASN A 235 -11.36 23.75 -1.39
C ASN A 235 -10.42 22.95 -2.30
N CYS A 236 -9.73 23.66 -3.19
CA CYS A 236 -8.75 23.07 -4.10
C CYS A 236 -7.45 22.77 -3.37
N THR A 237 -6.90 21.61 -3.66
CA THR A 237 -5.57 21.19 -3.19
C THR A 237 -4.64 20.99 -4.37
N TYR A 238 -3.40 21.41 -4.24
CA TYR A 238 -2.39 21.33 -5.29
C TYR A 238 -1.12 20.63 -4.79
N MET A 239 -0.41 20.00 -5.71
CA MET A 239 0.88 19.40 -5.41
C MET A 239 1.89 20.50 -5.06
N ASN A 240 2.78 20.21 -4.11
CA ASN A 240 3.83 21.11 -3.63
C ASN A 240 3.35 22.37 -2.88
N GLU A 241 2.06 22.50 -2.60
CA GLU A 241 1.47 23.68 -1.92
C GLU A 241 1.24 23.44 -0.40
N GLY A 242 1.80 22.40 0.14
CA GLY A 242 1.77 22.12 1.58
C GLY A 242 0.92 20.92 1.99
N VAL A 243 0.82 20.73 3.31
CA VAL A 243 0.10 19.60 3.91
C VAL A 243 -1.41 19.81 3.79
N VAL A 244 -2.13 18.73 3.48
CA VAL A 244 -3.59 18.75 3.36
C VAL A 244 -4.25 18.23 4.62
N VAL A 245 -5.15 19.02 5.22
CA VAL A 245 -6.05 18.57 6.28
C VAL A 245 -7.37 18.13 5.68
N LYS A 246 -7.71 16.86 5.85
CA LYS A 246 -8.94 16.27 5.35
C LYS A 246 -10.10 16.53 6.33
N VAL A 247 -11.23 17.05 5.84
CA VAL A 247 -12.44 17.33 6.62
C VAL A 247 -13.65 16.71 5.93
N HIS A 248 -14.52 16.07 6.69
CA HIS A 248 -15.72 15.45 6.12
C HIS A 248 -16.91 15.56 7.08
N ALA A 249 -18.01 16.15 6.63
CA ALA A 249 -19.23 16.33 7.44
C ALA A 249 -19.82 15.00 7.96
N GLY A 250 -19.71 13.93 7.17
CA GLY A 250 -20.12 12.58 7.55
C GLY A 250 -19.10 11.84 8.44
N GLN A 251 -18.11 12.56 8.99
CA GLN A 251 -17.09 12.03 9.94
C GLN A 251 -16.33 10.80 9.44
N LYS A 252 -16.08 10.72 8.13
CA LYS A 252 -15.15 9.72 7.59
C LYS A 252 -13.69 10.05 7.94
N TYR A 253 -13.41 11.33 8.15
CA TYR A 253 -12.21 11.84 8.81
C TYR A 253 -12.63 12.43 10.15
N THR A 254 -11.87 12.21 11.20
CA THR A 254 -12.20 12.65 12.56
C THR A 254 -11.76 14.08 12.87
N SER A 255 -11.41 14.84 11.85
CA SER A 255 -11.05 16.26 11.98
C SER A 255 -12.25 17.08 12.43
N ASP A 256 -12.02 17.90 13.47
CA ASP A 256 -13.00 18.83 14.04
C ASP A 256 -12.37 20.21 14.28
N GLY A 257 -13.11 21.15 14.85
CA GLY A 257 -12.63 22.50 15.11
C GLY A 257 -11.39 22.55 16.02
N MET A 258 -11.29 21.65 16.99
CA MET A 258 -10.16 21.60 17.91
C MET A 258 -8.91 21.03 17.21
N SER A 259 -9.03 19.90 16.56
CA SER A 259 -7.93 19.27 15.85
C SER A 259 -7.41 20.12 14.70
N MET A 260 -8.31 20.84 14.00
CA MET A 260 -7.94 21.81 12.98
C MET A 260 -7.16 23.01 13.57
N ALA A 261 -7.56 23.52 14.75
CA ALA A 261 -6.83 24.59 15.42
C ALA A 261 -5.42 24.13 15.81
N VAL A 262 -5.29 22.91 16.32
CA VAL A 262 -3.96 22.29 16.61
C VAL A 262 -3.13 22.16 15.35
N ALA A 263 -3.69 21.65 14.26
CA ALA A 263 -2.99 21.50 12.99
C ALA A 263 -2.49 22.85 12.45
N LYS A 264 -3.32 23.90 12.49
CA LYS A 264 -2.93 25.27 12.11
C LYS A 264 -1.76 25.81 12.92
N GLU A 265 -1.82 25.65 14.22
CA GLU A 265 -0.76 26.12 15.13
C GLU A 265 0.56 25.38 14.88
N LEU A 266 0.49 24.07 14.71
CA LEU A 266 1.68 23.24 14.42
C LEU A 266 2.32 23.61 13.08
N ALA A 267 1.50 23.78 12.05
CA ALA A 267 1.96 24.18 10.73
C ALA A 267 2.59 25.58 10.74
N ALA A 268 1.96 26.53 11.42
CA ALA A 268 2.50 27.89 11.57
C ALA A 268 3.87 27.89 12.26
N ARG A 269 4.03 27.12 13.35
CA ARG A 269 5.31 26.96 14.03
C ARG A 269 6.38 26.29 13.17
N ALA A 270 5.98 25.34 12.33
CA ALA A 270 6.87 24.64 11.42
C ALA A 270 7.18 25.43 10.14
N GLY A 271 6.48 26.53 9.88
CA GLY A 271 6.58 27.28 8.62
C GLY A 271 6.06 26.48 7.41
N VAL A 272 5.11 25.57 7.62
CA VAL A 272 4.55 24.70 6.57
C VAL A 272 3.17 25.21 6.16
N PRO A 273 2.91 25.42 4.85
CA PRO A 273 1.57 25.77 4.36
C PRO A 273 0.57 24.65 4.62
N LEU A 274 -0.70 25.04 4.83
CA LEU A 274 -1.83 24.09 4.92
C LEU A 274 -2.83 24.32 3.80
N GLN A 275 -3.37 23.22 3.34
CA GLN A 275 -4.52 23.16 2.43
C GLN A 275 -5.63 22.35 3.08
N TYR A 276 -6.84 22.43 2.54
CA TYR A 276 -8.02 21.73 3.07
C TYR A 276 -8.73 20.96 1.97
N PHE A 277 -9.17 19.73 2.29
CA PHE A 277 -9.87 18.83 1.39
C PHE A 277 -11.15 18.32 2.06
#